data_15228292ae437077c827511132dac3e6
#
_entry.id   15228292ae437077c827511132dac3e6
#
_cell.length_a   1.000
_cell.length_b   1.000
_cell.length_c   1.000
_cell.angle_alpha   90.00
_cell.angle_beta   90.00
_cell.angle_gamma   90.00
#
_symmetry.space_group_name_H-M   'P 1'
#
loop_
_entity.id
_entity.type
_entity.pdbx_description
1 polymer ?
#
loop_
_entity_poly.entity_id
_entity_poly.type
_entity_poly.pdbx_seq_one_letter_code
_entity_poly.pdbx_strand_id
1 'polypeptide(L)'
;HGGELQFRKEVAENMARELKNAVQAKIKQQVMDAVLVAHKSLEVPKALVDQEIGGMRNQMFQQFGGAANQNLDLKSLLPDTMFLENAERRVKLSLVLVEFIAKHELKADAERVREAIEEIASTYQNPQEVIDYYYSNHQQLAAIESKVLEDQAVEKLLKSANVTETKCSYQEALSR
;
A
#
# COMPACT_ATOMS: atom_id res chain seq x y z
N HIS A 1 15.01 -19.07 33.14
CA HIS A 1 14.81 -17.63 33.44
C HIS A 1 15.15 -16.70 32.23
N GLY A 2 15.96 -17.15 31.26
CA GLY A 2 16.26 -16.33 30.05
C GLY A 2 15.12 -16.30 29.06
N GLY A 3 14.29 -17.33 28.94
CA GLY A 3 13.25 -17.44 27.94
C GLY A 3 12.08 -16.47 28.15
N GLU A 4 11.71 -16.14 29.38
CA GLU A 4 10.59 -15.21 29.62
C GLU A 4 10.96 -13.76 29.31
N LEU A 5 12.15 -13.32 29.66
CA LEU A 5 12.65 -11.99 29.35
C LEU A 5 12.80 -11.80 27.84
N GLN A 6 13.34 -12.80 27.16
CA GLN A 6 13.47 -12.78 25.71
C GLN A 6 12.10 -12.75 25.02
N PHE A 7 11.15 -13.57 25.48
CA PHE A 7 9.79 -13.59 24.96
C PHE A 7 9.09 -12.24 25.15
N ARG A 8 9.19 -11.62 26.33
CA ARG A 8 8.61 -10.29 26.59
C ARG A 8 9.21 -9.22 25.67
N LYS A 9 10.51 -9.28 25.41
CA LYS A 9 11.19 -8.37 24.49
C LYS A 9 10.68 -8.53 23.06
N GLU A 10 10.60 -9.76 22.58
CA GLU A 10 10.09 -10.08 21.22
C GLU A 10 8.63 -9.64 21.03
N VAL A 11 7.79 -9.85 22.05
CA VAL A 11 6.39 -9.37 22.04
C VAL A 11 6.35 -7.85 21.97
N ALA A 12 7.14 -7.15 22.78
CA ALA A 12 7.18 -5.69 22.79
C ALA A 12 7.67 -5.12 21.44
N GLU A 13 8.69 -5.74 20.85
CA GLU A 13 9.19 -5.36 19.53
C GLU A 13 8.14 -5.59 18.42
N ASN A 14 7.42 -6.70 18.46
CA ASN A 14 6.34 -7.00 17.54
C ASN A 14 5.19 -5.99 17.68
N MET A 15 4.76 -5.70 18.90
CA MET A 15 3.71 -4.71 19.17
C MET A 15 4.12 -3.31 18.70
N ALA A 16 5.38 -2.91 18.93
CA ALA A 16 5.89 -1.61 18.49
C ALA A 16 5.91 -1.52 16.96
N ARG A 17 6.29 -2.59 16.26
CA ARG A 17 6.27 -2.66 14.79
C ARG A 17 4.84 -2.60 14.25
N GLU A 18 3.92 -3.35 14.85
CA GLU A 18 2.51 -3.34 14.47
C GLU A 18 1.89 -1.96 14.64
N LEU A 19 2.16 -1.32 15.79
CA LEU A 19 1.70 0.05 16.06
C LEU A 19 2.26 1.04 15.04
N LYS A 20 3.55 0.99 14.76
CA LYS A 20 4.20 1.84 13.75
C LYS A 20 3.52 1.69 12.39
N ASN A 21 3.32 0.46 11.95
CA ASN A 21 2.69 0.17 10.66
C ASN A 21 1.23 0.66 10.61
N ALA A 22 0.46 0.45 11.69
CA ALA A 22 -0.92 0.91 11.78
C ALA A 22 -1.02 2.44 11.74
N VAL A 23 -0.17 3.15 12.48
CA VAL A 23 -0.12 4.61 12.48
C VAL A 23 0.28 5.14 11.11
N GLN A 24 1.29 4.57 10.48
CA GLN A 24 1.71 4.96 9.12
C GLN A 24 0.60 4.74 8.10
N ALA A 25 -0.11 3.61 8.17
CA ALA A 25 -1.25 3.33 7.29
C ALA A 25 -2.38 4.34 7.48
N LYS A 26 -2.71 4.73 8.72
CA LYS A 26 -3.72 5.75 9.01
C LYS A 26 -3.33 7.12 8.48
N ILE A 27 -2.09 7.53 8.71
CA ILE A 27 -1.57 8.81 8.19
C ILE A 27 -1.66 8.82 6.66
N LYS A 28 -1.19 7.76 6.01
CA LYS A 28 -1.27 7.61 4.56
C LYS A 28 -2.71 7.71 4.07
N GLN A 29 -3.64 7.02 4.72
CA GLN A 29 -5.06 7.08 4.39
C GLN A 29 -5.62 8.49 4.51
N GLN A 30 -5.33 9.22 5.59
CA GLN A 30 -5.78 10.60 5.79
C GLN A 30 -5.21 11.56 4.73
N VAL A 31 -3.94 11.40 4.36
CA VAL A 31 -3.34 12.18 3.28
C VAL A 31 -4.04 11.92 1.95
N MET A 32 -4.30 10.65 1.63
CA MET A 32 -5.01 10.27 0.41
C MET A 32 -6.44 10.81 0.37
N ASP A 33 -7.13 10.78 1.50
CA ASP A 33 -8.47 11.35 1.63
C ASP A 33 -8.46 12.87 1.43
N ALA A 34 -7.49 13.56 2.02
CA ALA A 34 -7.33 15.00 1.83
C ALA A 34 -7.01 15.37 0.37
N VAL A 35 -6.16 14.57 -0.30
CA VAL A 35 -5.86 14.73 -1.72
C VAL A 35 -7.13 14.57 -2.57
N LEU A 36 -7.95 13.56 -2.29
CA LEU A 36 -9.23 13.36 -3.01
C LEU A 36 -10.20 14.51 -2.80
N VAL A 37 -10.29 15.01 -1.57
CA VAL A 37 -11.15 16.17 -1.24
C VAL A 37 -10.70 17.41 -2.00
N ALA A 38 -9.38 17.66 -2.08
CA ALA A 38 -8.81 18.79 -2.80
C ALA A 38 -9.05 18.69 -4.32
N HIS A 39 -9.19 17.49 -4.86
CA HIS A 39 -9.32 17.22 -6.30
C HIS A 39 -10.70 16.63 -6.66
N LYS A 40 -11.76 17.02 -5.96
CA LYS A 40 -13.14 16.51 -6.20
C LYS A 40 -13.60 16.66 -7.66
N SER A 41 -13.25 17.79 -8.29
CA SER A 41 -13.65 18.11 -9.66
C SER A 41 -12.82 17.42 -10.73
N LEU A 42 -11.78 16.67 -10.35
CA LEU A 42 -10.97 15.93 -11.31
C LEU A 42 -11.79 14.79 -11.92
N GLU A 43 -12.07 14.88 -13.20
CA GLU A 43 -12.66 13.79 -13.97
C GLU A 43 -11.60 12.74 -14.31
N VAL A 44 -11.98 11.48 -14.18
CA VAL A 44 -11.10 10.33 -14.47
C VAL A 44 -11.50 9.69 -15.80
N PRO A 45 -10.53 9.32 -16.66
CA PRO A 45 -10.82 8.63 -17.91
C PRO A 45 -11.50 7.29 -17.66
N LYS A 46 -12.66 7.09 -18.30
CA LYS A 46 -13.45 5.85 -18.14
C LYS A 46 -12.62 4.60 -18.45
N ALA A 47 -11.74 4.65 -19.44
CA ALA A 47 -10.89 3.52 -19.80
C ALA A 47 -9.98 3.06 -18.65
N LEU A 48 -9.44 4.00 -17.86
CA LEU A 48 -8.62 3.68 -16.68
C LEU A 48 -9.48 3.09 -15.56
N VAL A 49 -10.69 3.60 -15.37
CA VAL A 49 -11.64 3.06 -14.39
C VAL A 49 -12.03 1.63 -14.75
N ASP A 50 -12.37 1.39 -16.01
CA ASP A 50 -12.74 0.05 -16.52
C ASP A 50 -11.57 -0.95 -16.34
N GLN A 51 -10.34 -0.51 -16.58
CA GLN A 51 -9.13 -1.31 -16.35
C GLN A 51 -8.94 -1.65 -14.87
N GLU A 52 -9.10 -0.67 -13.99
CA GLU A 52 -8.97 -0.86 -12.54
C GLU A 52 -10.05 -1.82 -12.02
N ILE A 53 -11.30 -1.69 -12.48
CA ILE A 53 -12.38 -2.61 -12.16
C ILE A 53 -12.01 -4.05 -12.57
N GLY A 54 -11.42 -4.22 -13.76
CA GLY A 54 -10.94 -5.52 -14.21
C GLY A 54 -9.88 -6.12 -13.28
N GLY A 55 -8.92 -5.30 -12.86
CA GLY A 55 -7.88 -5.69 -11.90
C GLY A 55 -8.45 -6.09 -10.54
N MET A 56 -9.33 -5.26 -9.98
CA MET A 56 -9.98 -5.52 -8.68
C MET A 56 -10.84 -6.79 -8.71
N ARG A 57 -11.56 -7.02 -9.81
CA ARG A 57 -12.35 -8.23 -10.01
C ARG A 57 -11.48 -9.48 -10.03
N ASN A 58 -10.39 -9.45 -10.79
CA ASN A 58 -9.45 -10.56 -10.86
C ASN A 58 -8.80 -10.83 -9.50
N GLN A 59 -8.41 -9.81 -8.76
CA GLN A 59 -7.85 -9.95 -7.43
C GLN A 59 -8.84 -10.59 -6.47
N MET A 60 -10.10 -10.13 -6.46
CA MET A 60 -11.16 -10.70 -5.63
C MET A 60 -11.40 -12.16 -5.99
N PHE A 61 -11.46 -12.50 -7.27
CA PHE A 61 -11.64 -13.88 -7.74
C PHE A 61 -10.51 -14.80 -7.27
N GLN A 62 -9.25 -14.34 -7.34
CA GLN A 62 -8.10 -15.11 -6.85
C GLN A 62 -8.16 -15.35 -5.35
N GLN A 63 -8.61 -14.37 -4.56
CA GLN A 63 -8.75 -14.51 -3.10
C GLN A 63 -9.82 -15.54 -2.70
N PHE A 64 -10.87 -15.70 -3.50
CA PHE A 64 -11.93 -16.68 -3.27
C PHE A 64 -11.67 -18.06 -3.90
N GLY A 65 -10.42 -18.38 -4.21
CA GLY A 65 -10.05 -19.71 -4.70
C GLY A 65 -10.37 -19.95 -6.18
N GLY A 66 -10.39 -18.90 -6.98
CA GLY A 66 -10.79 -18.86 -8.38
C GLY A 66 -10.01 -19.74 -9.37
N ALA A 67 -9.06 -20.55 -8.92
CA ALA A 67 -8.32 -21.48 -9.79
C ALA A 67 -9.15 -22.69 -10.22
N ALA A 68 -10.29 -22.98 -9.59
CA ALA A 68 -11.03 -24.22 -9.77
C ALA A 68 -12.09 -24.19 -10.90
N ASN A 69 -12.53 -23.01 -11.37
CA ASN A 69 -13.59 -22.91 -12.37
C ASN A 69 -13.29 -21.85 -13.44
N GLN A 70 -12.63 -22.25 -14.49
CA GLN A 70 -12.28 -21.39 -15.64
C GLN A 70 -13.48 -20.95 -16.53
N ASN A 71 -14.68 -21.42 -16.26
CA ASN A 71 -15.88 -21.16 -17.07
C ASN A 71 -16.92 -20.23 -16.40
N LEU A 72 -16.56 -19.54 -15.30
CA LEU A 72 -17.48 -18.62 -14.64
C LEU A 72 -17.45 -17.25 -15.33
N ASP A 73 -18.64 -16.74 -15.68
CA ASP A 73 -18.77 -15.34 -16.10
C ASP A 73 -18.58 -14.42 -14.89
N LEU A 74 -17.33 -13.99 -14.72
CA LEU A 74 -16.92 -13.13 -13.62
C LEU A 74 -17.66 -11.79 -13.60
N LYS A 75 -18.09 -11.28 -14.75
CA LYS A 75 -18.84 -10.02 -14.82
C LYS A 75 -20.25 -10.16 -14.24
N SER A 76 -20.89 -11.31 -14.46
CA SER A 76 -22.21 -11.58 -13.87
C SER A 76 -22.15 -11.80 -12.36
N LEU A 77 -21.10 -12.47 -11.87
CA LEU A 77 -20.91 -12.72 -10.43
C LEU A 77 -20.43 -11.49 -9.66
N LEU A 78 -19.57 -10.69 -10.27
CA LEU A 78 -18.91 -9.52 -9.71
C LEU A 78 -19.12 -8.31 -10.65
N PRO A 79 -20.32 -7.71 -10.64
CA PRO A 79 -20.67 -6.62 -11.54
C PRO A 79 -19.80 -5.37 -11.32
N ASP A 80 -19.60 -4.58 -12.36
CA ASP A 80 -18.77 -3.37 -12.35
C ASP A 80 -19.18 -2.38 -11.25
N THR A 81 -20.47 -2.31 -10.95
CA THR A 81 -21.05 -1.43 -9.92
C THR A 81 -20.50 -1.67 -8.52
N MET A 82 -20.06 -2.90 -8.22
CA MET A 82 -19.44 -3.21 -6.92
C MET A 82 -18.08 -2.54 -6.73
N PHE A 83 -17.40 -2.24 -7.81
CA PHE A 83 -16.03 -1.74 -7.81
C PHE A 83 -15.91 -0.28 -8.22
N LEU A 84 -16.95 0.28 -8.87
CA LEU A 84 -16.90 1.57 -9.56
C LEU A 84 -16.36 2.69 -8.67
N GLU A 85 -16.95 2.89 -7.49
CA GLU A 85 -16.53 3.95 -6.57
C GLU A 85 -15.08 3.81 -6.12
N ASN A 86 -14.69 2.59 -5.77
CA ASN A 86 -13.32 2.29 -5.35
C ASN A 86 -12.33 2.42 -6.51
N ALA A 87 -12.72 2.01 -7.72
CA ALA A 87 -11.89 2.14 -8.91
C ALA A 87 -11.68 3.61 -9.29
N GLU A 88 -12.74 4.42 -9.32
CA GLU A 88 -12.64 5.86 -9.55
C GLU A 88 -11.73 6.55 -8.52
N ARG A 89 -11.89 6.21 -7.24
CA ARG A 89 -11.05 6.69 -6.16
C ARG A 89 -9.56 6.35 -6.39
N ARG A 90 -9.25 5.10 -6.72
CA ARG A 90 -7.88 4.64 -6.98
C ARG A 90 -7.27 5.30 -8.20
N VAL A 91 -8.01 5.38 -9.30
CA VAL A 91 -7.55 6.03 -10.53
C VAL A 91 -7.26 7.50 -10.26
N LYS A 92 -8.17 8.21 -9.57
CA LYS A 92 -7.99 9.62 -9.21
C LYS A 92 -6.72 9.83 -8.37
N LEU A 93 -6.52 9.05 -7.33
CA LEU A 93 -5.31 9.09 -6.50
C LEU A 93 -4.05 8.82 -7.31
N SER A 94 -4.06 7.79 -8.16
CA SER A 94 -2.93 7.43 -9.00
C SER A 94 -2.54 8.59 -9.93
N LEU A 95 -3.50 9.21 -10.60
CA LEU A 95 -3.25 10.34 -11.49
C LEU A 95 -2.65 11.54 -10.74
N VAL A 96 -3.20 11.89 -9.59
CA VAL A 96 -2.69 13.01 -8.79
C VAL A 96 -1.29 12.72 -8.27
N LEU A 97 -1.04 11.50 -7.79
CA LEU A 97 0.28 11.12 -7.28
C LEU A 97 1.34 11.08 -8.39
N VAL A 98 1.01 10.54 -9.56
CA VAL A 98 1.93 10.53 -10.71
C VAL A 98 2.33 11.95 -11.10
N GLU A 99 1.36 12.86 -11.19
CA GLU A 99 1.63 14.27 -11.49
C GLU A 99 2.45 14.94 -10.38
N PHE A 100 2.13 14.68 -9.12
CA PHE A 100 2.88 15.20 -7.98
C PHE A 100 4.32 14.72 -7.98
N ILE A 101 4.56 13.43 -8.23
CA ILE A 101 5.89 12.82 -8.30
C ILE A 101 6.69 13.45 -9.45
N ALA A 102 6.07 13.58 -10.63
CA ALA A 102 6.70 14.19 -11.80
C ALA A 102 7.06 15.65 -11.56
N LYS A 103 6.13 16.44 -11.03
CA LYS A 103 6.33 17.86 -10.73
C LYS A 103 7.45 18.13 -9.71
N HIS A 104 7.63 17.21 -8.79
CA HIS A 104 8.64 17.33 -7.73
C HIS A 104 9.91 16.53 -8.03
N GLU A 105 10.00 15.92 -9.21
CA GLU A 105 11.15 15.11 -9.67
C GLU A 105 11.55 14.03 -8.66
N LEU A 106 10.56 13.43 -7.97
CA LEU A 106 10.80 12.41 -6.97
C LEU A 106 11.31 11.13 -7.64
N LYS A 107 12.33 10.54 -7.05
CA LYS A 107 12.86 9.22 -7.43
C LYS A 107 12.83 8.32 -6.21
N ALA A 108 12.60 7.03 -6.43
CA ALA A 108 12.66 6.06 -5.35
C ALA A 108 14.07 6.05 -4.75
N ASP A 109 14.16 6.22 -3.44
CA ASP A 109 15.40 6.19 -2.69
C ASP A 109 15.91 4.75 -2.63
N ALA A 110 17.12 4.52 -3.14
CA ALA A 110 17.70 3.19 -3.25
C ALA A 110 17.95 2.52 -1.89
N GLU A 111 18.26 3.29 -0.85
CA GLU A 111 18.41 2.76 0.51
C GLU A 111 17.07 2.29 1.07
N ARG A 112 16.02 3.08 0.90
CA ARG A 112 14.67 2.71 1.33
C ARG A 112 14.13 1.49 0.57
N VAL A 113 14.44 1.38 -0.71
CA VAL A 113 14.09 0.18 -1.51
C VAL A 113 14.80 -1.04 -0.93
N ARG A 114 16.08 -0.92 -0.61
CA ARG A 114 16.85 -1.99 0.02
C ARG A 114 16.28 -2.37 1.38
N GLU A 115 16.03 -1.40 2.24
CA GLU A 115 15.44 -1.63 3.57
C GLU A 115 14.06 -2.33 3.47
N ALA A 116 13.21 -1.93 2.52
CA ALA A 116 11.93 -2.57 2.30
C ALA A 116 12.05 -4.03 1.85
N ILE A 117 13.03 -4.34 0.99
CA ILE A 117 13.31 -5.71 0.57
C ILE A 117 13.89 -6.53 1.73
N GLU A 118 14.81 -5.97 2.51
CA GLU A 118 15.40 -6.62 3.68
C GLU A 118 14.35 -6.90 4.77
N GLU A 119 13.39 -5.99 4.98
CA GLU A 119 12.26 -6.20 5.91
C GLU A 119 11.40 -7.39 5.48
N ILE A 120 11.06 -7.48 4.19
CA ILE A 120 10.33 -8.63 3.64
C ILE A 120 11.16 -9.90 3.82
N ALA A 121 12.43 -9.87 3.45
CA ALA A 121 13.31 -11.02 3.51
C ALA A 121 13.51 -11.54 4.93
N SER A 122 13.49 -10.66 5.94
CA SER A 122 13.67 -11.02 7.36
C SER A 122 12.61 -12.00 7.90
N THR A 123 11.48 -12.12 7.20
CA THR A 123 10.39 -13.05 7.57
C THR A 123 10.61 -14.47 7.02
N TYR A 124 11.63 -14.68 6.19
CA TYR A 124 11.92 -15.95 5.54
C TYR A 124 13.13 -16.64 6.20
N GLN A 125 13.21 -17.97 6.04
CA GLN A 125 14.33 -18.76 6.57
C GLN A 125 15.67 -18.42 5.91
N ASN A 126 15.64 -18.09 4.61
CA ASN A 126 16.80 -17.72 3.81
C ASN A 126 16.64 -16.30 3.27
N PRO A 127 16.91 -15.26 4.06
CA PRO A 127 16.73 -13.87 3.64
C PRO A 127 17.49 -13.50 2.36
N GLN A 128 18.71 -14.02 2.19
CA GLN A 128 19.53 -13.68 1.03
C GLN A 128 18.93 -14.15 -0.30
N GLU A 129 18.33 -15.33 -0.35
CA GLU A 129 17.65 -15.83 -1.56
C GLU A 129 16.47 -14.94 -1.97
N VAL A 130 15.75 -14.39 -0.98
CA VAL A 130 14.65 -13.47 -1.21
C VAL A 130 15.15 -12.14 -1.76
N ILE A 131 16.22 -11.60 -1.19
CA ILE A 131 16.86 -10.36 -1.67
C ILE A 131 17.32 -10.53 -3.12
N ASP A 132 18.03 -11.61 -3.43
CA ASP A 132 18.53 -11.91 -4.77
C ASP A 132 17.38 -12.08 -5.77
N TYR A 133 16.27 -12.70 -5.35
CA TYR A 133 15.07 -12.82 -6.16
C TYR A 133 14.48 -11.47 -6.53
N TYR A 134 14.32 -10.54 -5.56
CA TYR A 134 13.78 -9.21 -5.84
C TYR A 134 14.67 -8.41 -6.78
N TYR A 135 15.98 -8.44 -6.60
CA TYR A 135 16.92 -7.73 -7.48
C TYR A 135 17.07 -8.34 -8.88
N SER A 136 16.86 -9.64 -9.01
CA SER A 136 16.88 -10.31 -10.32
C SER A 136 15.57 -10.18 -11.10
N ASN A 137 14.46 -9.87 -10.44
CA ASN A 137 13.14 -9.74 -11.04
C ASN A 137 12.71 -8.28 -11.16
N HIS A 138 12.89 -7.70 -12.36
CA HIS A 138 12.56 -6.29 -12.62
C HIS A 138 11.12 -5.92 -12.26
N GLN A 139 10.16 -6.80 -12.43
CA GLN A 139 8.76 -6.51 -12.12
C GLN A 139 8.53 -6.40 -10.61
N GLN A 140 9.15 -7.29 -9.83
CA GLN A 140 9.07 -7.26 -8.37
C GLN A 140 9.81 -6.06 -7.79
N LEU A 141 10.99 -5.75 -8.32
CA LEU A 141 11.75 -4.58 -7.91
C LEU A 141 10.97 -3.29 -8.18
N ALA A 142 10.40 -3.14 -9.39
CA ALA A 142 9.60 -1.98 -9.75
C ALA A 142 8.36 -1.81 -8.85
N ALA A 143 7.77 -2.90 -8.37
CA ALA A 143 6.65 -2.83 -7.42
C ALA A 143 7.09 -2.26 -6.06
N ILE A 144 8.28 -2.64 -5.55
CA ILE A 144 8.84 -2.08 -4.32
C ILE A 144 9.23 -0.61 -4.51
N GLU A 145 9.90 -0.29 -5.63
CA GLU A 145 10.26 1.10 -5.97
C GLU A 145 9.02 2.01 -6.03
N SER A 146 7.94 1.54 -6.65
CA SER A 146 6.69 2.28 -6.73
C SER A 146 6.08 2.53 -5.34
N LYS A 147 6.12 1.53 -4.46
CA LYS A 147 5.65 1.66 -3.07
C LYS A 147 6.47 2.68 -2.30
N VAL A 148 7.80 2.58 -2.38
CA VAL A 148 8.73 3.53 -1.72
C VAL A 148 8.49 4.94 -2.23
N LEU A 149 8.33 5.11 -3.54
CA LEU A 149 8.06 6.40 -4.16
C LEU A 149 6.73 7.00 -3.72
N GLU A 150 5.70 6.20 -3.58
CA GLU A 150 4.40 6.61 -3.03
C GLU A 150 4.54 7.07 -1.57
N ASP A 151 5.26 6.33 -0.73
CA ASP A 151 5.51 6.68 0.66
C ASP A 151 6.31 8.00 0.77
N GLN A 152 7.32 8.20 -0.08
CA GLN A 152 8.06 9.47 -0.16
C GLN A 152 7.17 10.64 -0.61
N ALA A 153 6.24 10.41 -1.54
CA ALA A 153 5.27 11.43 -1.95
C ALA A 153 4.33 11.83 -0.80
N VAL A 154 3.84 10.85 -0.03
CA VAL A 154 3.04 11.09 1.17
C VAL A 154 3.81 11.89 2.22
N GLU A 155 5.06 11.53 2.51
CA GLU A 155 5.92 12.26 3.43
C GLU A 155 6.12 13.72 2.98
N LYS A 156 6.31 13.93 1.68
CA LYS A 156 6.46 15.28 1.13
C LYS A 156 5.18 16.10 1.23
N LEU A 157 4.02 15.48 1.00
CA LEU A 157 2.72 16.11 1.22
C LEU A 157 2.51 16.49 2.68
N LEU A 158 2.86 15.59 3.62
CA LEU A 158 2.77 15.85 5.05
C LEU A 158 3.61 17.04 5.50
N LYS A 159 4.81 17.22 4.93
CA LYS A 159 5.68 18.36 5.26
C LYS A 159 5.06 19.71 4.93
N SER A 160 4.15 19.75 3.98
CA SER A 160 3.41 20.97 3.58
C SER A 160 2.00 21.05 4.18
N ALA A 161 1.56 20.04 4.92
CA ALA A 161 0.24 19.98 5.53
C ALA A 161 0.21 20.53 6.95
N ASN A 162 -0.95 21.04 7.38
CA ASN A 162 -1.19 21.34 8.77
C ASN A 162 -1.52 20.05 9.51
N VAL A 163 -0.54 19.53 10.25
CA VAL A 163 -0.67 18.29 11.00
C VAL A 163 -1.06 18.58 12.45
N THR A 164 -2.11 17.93 12.92
CA THR A 164 -2.50 17.96 14.35
C THR A 164 -2.23 16.58 14.94
N GLU A 165 -1.38 16.53 15.95
CA GLU A 165 -1.10 15.29 16.67
C GLU A 165 -2.18 15.03 17.73
N THR A 166 -2.74 13.82 17.71
CA THR A 166 -3.71 13.36 18.71
C THR A 166 -3.18 12.12 19.41
N LYS A 167 -3.15 12.14 20.74
CA LYS A 167 -2.81 10.96 21.54
C LYS A 167 -3.97 9.97 21.51
N CYS A 168 -3.68 8.72 21.24
CA CYS A 168 -4.65 7.63 21.29
C CYS A 168 -4.04 6.40 21.97
N SER A 169 -4.89 5.48 22.42
CA SER A 169 -4.45 4.20 22.95
C SER A 169 -3.97 3.26 21.83
N TYR A 170 -3.23 2.22 22.23
CA TYR A 170 -2.80 1.17 21.30
C TYR A 170 -3.97 0.56 20.53
N GLN A 171 -5.07 0.25 21.22
CA GLN A 171 -6.28 -0.33 20.61
C GLN A 171 -6.94 0.63 19.62
N GLU A 172 -7.02 1.92 19.92
CA GLU A 172 -7.55 2.94 19.00
C GLU A 172 -6.64 3.12 17.78
N ALA A 173 -5.33 3.02 17.94
CA ALA A 173 -4.40 3.08 16.83
C ALA A 173 -4.56 1.90 15.87
N LEU A 174 -4.87 0.70 16.38
CA LEU A 174 -5.08 -0.51 15.59
C LEU A 174 -6.51 -0.65 15.05
N SER A 175 -7.51 0.04 15.62
CA SER A 175 -8.89 0.01 15.11
C SER A 175 -8.95 0.59 13.70
N ARG A 176 -9.69 -0.07 12.82
CA ARG A 176 -9.93 0.36 11.43
C ARG A 176 -10.90 1.53 11.37
#